data_12f61d7b01c7d393b63b411c4bacc3b3
#
_entry.id   12f61d7b01c7d393b63b411c4bacc3b3
#
_cell.length_a   1.000
_cell.length_b   1.000
_cell.length_c   1.000
_cell.angle_alpha   90.00
_cell.angle_beta   90.00
_cell.angle_gamma   90.00
#
_symmetry.space_group_name_H-M   'P 1'
#
loop_
_entity.id
_entity.type
_entity.pdbx_description
1 polymer ?
#
loop_
_entity_poly.entity_id
_entity_poly.type
_entity_poly.pdbx_seq_one_letter_code
_entity_poly.pdbx_strand_id
1 'polypeptide(L)'
;RNLMKGTGQIVEWSVRDESLHSKAGCWLFRTLLNEQPELNTAEMRNKIIEACELSVQLEFDFIEKAFEMGDIDGLNVNQLKNFIKARANEKIMELGYNAIYNDIDPGLLKQIEWFGHLTSGKTHQDFFAGRVTSYSKSTADWDDL
;
A
#
# COMPACT_ATOMS: atom_id res chain seq x y z
N ARG A 1 -10.69 10.70 -12.36
CA ARG A 1 -11.09 9.96 -13.57
C ARG A 1 -12.24 9.03 -13.25
N ASN A 2 -13.34 9.13 -13.98
CA ASN A 2 -14.56 8.35 -13.72
C ASN A 2 -14.59 7.01 -14.48
N LEU A 3 -13.44 6.50 -14.89
CA LEU A 3 -13.30 5.23 -15.58
C LEU A 3 -13.31 4.09 -14.53
N MET A 4 -14.02 3.00 -14.82
CA MET A 4 -14.06 1.78 -14.02
C MET A 4 -14.45 1.98 -12.54
N LYS A 5 -15.46 2.79 -12.26
CA LYS A 5 -15.92 3.12 -10.88
C LYS A 5 -16.20 1.89 -10.01
N GLY A 6 -16.81 0.85 -10.57
CA GLY A 6 -17.10 -0.38 -9.85
C GLY A 6 -15.83 -1.11 -9.41
N THR A 7 -14.85 -1.23 -10.31
CA THR A 7 -13.55 -1.83 -9.98
C THR A 7 -12.82 -1.01 -8.92
N GLY A 8 -12.83 0.34 -9.04
CA GLY A 8 -12.24 1.22 -8.04
C GLY A 8 -12.85 1.04 -6.66
N GLN A 9 -14.16 0.84 -6.56
CA GLN A 9 -14.86 0.61 -5.29
C GLN A 9 -14.51 -0.75 -4.68
N ILE A 10 -14.40 -1.80 -5.48
CA ILE A 10 -13.94 -3.12 -5.00
C ILE A 10 -12.52 -3.02 -4.45
N VAL A 11 -11.61 -2.35 -5.17
CA VAL A 11 -10.24 -2.12 -4.72
C VAL A 11 -10.20 -1.33 -3.41
N GLU A 12 -11.02 -0.28 -3.28
CA GLU A 12 -11.12 0.50 -2.03
C GLU A 12 -11.54 -0.35 -0.84
N TRP A 13 -12.52 -1.21 -1.00
CA TRP A 13 -12.95 -2.13 0.06
C TRP A 13 -11.86 -3.13 0.43
N SER A 14 -11.22 -3.74 -0.58
CA SER A 14 -10.10 -4.67 -0.35
C SER A 14 -8.95 -3.99 0.39
N VAL A 15 -8.54 -2.80 -0.01
CA VAL A 15 -7.47 -2.03 0.65
C VAL A 15 -7.79 -1.74 2.12
N ARG A 16 -9.04 -1.45 2.44
CA ARG A 16 -9.47 -1.21 3.84
C ARG A 16 -9.34 -2.48 4.69
N ASP A 17 -9.80 -3.60 4.15
CA ASP A 17 -9.74 -4.90 4.82
C ASP A 17 -8.28 -5.35 5.01
N GLU A 18 -7.48 -5.31 3.96
CA GLU A 18 -6.06 -5.63 4.01
C GLU A 18 -5.25 -4.71 4.94
N SER A 19 -5.63 -3.44 5.04
CA SER A 19 -5.01 -2.51 6.00
C SER A 19 -5.26 -2.92 7.45
N LEU A 20 -6.45 -3.46 7.75
CA LEU A 20 -6.78 -3.99 9.07
C LEU A 20 -5.99 -5.27 9.36
N HIS A 21 -5.94 -6.21 8.42
CA HIS A 21 -5.17 -7.44 8.53
C HIS A 21 -3.68 -7.16 8.76
N SER A 22 -3.10 -6.24 8.01
CA SER A 22 -1.71 -5.81 8.18
C SER A 22 -1.43 -5.25 9.57
N LYS A 23 -2.31 -4.39 10.09
CA LYS A 23 -2.17 -3.84 11.45
C LYS A 23 -2.32 -4.91 12.53
N ALA A 24 -3.27 -5.82 12.36
CA ALA A 24 -3.47 -6.93 13.28
C ALA A 24 -2.24 -7.85 13.32
N GLY A 25 -1.66 -8.14 12.15
CA GLY A 25 -0.42 -8.92 12.05
C GLY A 25 0.77 -8.24 12.75
N CYS A 26 0.97 -6.93 12.53
CA CYS A 26 2.02 -6.18 13.22
C CYS A 26 1.80 -6.14 14.74
N TRP A 27 0.55 -5.97 15.18
CA TRP A 27 0.20 -6.01 16.61
C TRP A 27 0.50 -7.39 17.21
N LEU A 28 0.06 -8.47 16.55
CA LEU A 28 0.28 -9.85 16.99
C LEU A 28 1.78 -10.16 17.12
N PHE A 29 2.56 -9.77 16.11
CA PHE A 29 4.01 -9.95 16.13
C PHE A 29 4.66 -9.26 17.33
N ARG A 30 4.33 -7.98 17.57
CA ARG A 30 4.86 -7.23 18.72
C ARG A 30 4.42 -7.83 20.06
N THR A 31 3.17 -8.30 20.16
CA THR A 31 2.66 -8.96 21.34
C THR A 31 3.43 -10.24 21.62
N LEU A 32 3.67 -11.05 20.59
CA LEU A 32 4.48 -12.28 20.71
C LEU A 32 5.90 -11.98 21.20
N LEU A 33 6.56 -10.96 20.64
CA LEU A 33 7.90 -10.60 21.09
C LEU A 33 7.95 -10.00 22.50
N ASN A 34 6.84 -9.41 22.98
CA ASN A 34 6.73 -8.97 24.37
C ASN A 34 6.53 -10.14 25.35
N GLU A 35 5.78 -11.17 24.93
CA GLU A 35 5.54 -12.38 25.73
C GLU A 35 6.73 -13.34 25.70
N GLN A 36 7.47 -13.38 24.60
CA GLN A 36 8.62 -14.26 24.36
C GLN A 36 9.81 -13.46 23.81
N PRO A 37 10.48 -12.66 24.63
CA PRO A 37 11.57 -11.77 24.19
C PRO A 37 12.76 -12.51 23.56
N GLU A 38 12.97 -13.78 23.92
CA GLU A 38 14.02 -14.65 23.38
C GLU A 38 13.88 -14.91 21.87
N LEU A 39 12.68 -14.72 21.32
CA LEU A 39 12.47 -14.83 19.87
C LEU A 39 13.02 -13.63 19.09
N ASN A 40 13.23 -12.49 19.73
CA ASN A 40 13.76 -11.28 19.09
C ASN A 40 15.28 -11.37 18.86
N THR A 41 15.71 -12.38 18.14
CA THR A 41 17.11 -12.61 17.81
C THR A 41 17.56 -11.76 16.63
N ALA A 42 18.88 -11.58 16.49
CA ALA A 42 19.47 -10.93 15.31
C ALA A 42 19.14 -11.72 14.02
N GLU A 43 19.10 -13.05 14.09
CA GLU A 43 18.74 -13.90 12.96
C GLU A 43 17.30 -13.68 12.52
N MET A 44 16.34 -13.65 13.45
CA MET A 44 14.93 -13.35 13.16
C MET A 44 14.78 -11.99 12.50
N ARG A 45 15.45 -10.97 13.05
CA ARG A 45 15.43 -9.61 12.50
C ARG A 45 15.97 -9.56 11.07
N ASN A 46 17.10 -10.20 10.81
CA ASN A 46 17.69 -10.25 9.47
C ASN A 46 16.75 -10.93 8.47
N LYS A 47 16.14 -12.04 8.83
CA LYS A 47 15.15 -12.72 7.96
C LYS A 47 13.94 -11.83 7.63
N ILE A 48 13.47 -11.02 8.58
CA ILE A 48 12.36 -10.08 8.35
C ILE A 48 12.79 -8.97 7.39
N ILE A 49 13.99 -8.42 7.56
CA ILE A 49 14.54 -7.39 6.67
C ILE A 49 14.73 -7.97 5.26
N GLU A 50 15.34 -9.12 5.11
CA GLU A 50 15.53 -9.81 3.83
C GLU A 50 14.19 -10.08 3.12
N ALA A 51 13.18 -10.52 3.86
CA ALA A 51 11.84 -10.73 3.32
C ALA A 51 11.18 -9.42 2.85
N CYS A 52 11.39 -8.33 3.60
CA CYS A 52 10.91 -7.00 3.22
C CYS A 52 11.61 -6.49 1.96
N GLU A 53 12.94 -6.60 1.88
CA GLU A 53 13.72 -6.19 0.71
C GLU A 53 13.33 -6.99 -0.54
N LEU A 54 13.15 -8.30 -0.40
CA LEU A 54 12.65 -9.15 -1.49
C LEU A 54 11.27 -8.70 -1.95
N SER A 55 10.35 -8.40 -1.03
CA SER A 55 9.02 -7.92 -1.36
C SER A 55 9.07 -6.59 -2.12
N VAL A 56 9.91 -5.66 -1.69
CA VAL A 56 10.13 -4.38 -2.38
C VAL A 56 10.68 -4.59 -3.79
N GLN A 57 11.62 -5.53 -3.97
CA GLN A 57 12.15 -5.84 -5.29
C GLN A 57 11.07 -6.41 -6.22
N LEU A 58 10.25 -7.33 -5.74
CA LEU A 58 9.13 -7.90 -6.52
C LEU A 58 8.10 -6.83 -6.91
N GLU A 59 7.81 -5.88 -6.01
CA GLU A 59 6.95 -4.73 -6.32
C GLU A 59 7.59 -3.83 -7.38
N PHE A 60 8.91 -3.62 -7.35
CA PHE A 60 9.61 -2.85 -8.39
C PHE A 60 9.53 -3.53 -9.75
N ASP A 61 9.75 -4.83 -9.82
CA ASP A 61 9.64 -5.60 -11.05
C ASP A 61 8.22 -5.55 -11.61
N PHE A 62 7.21 -5.64 -10.73
CA PHE A 62 5.81 -5.47 -11.12
C PHE A 62 5.52 -4.06 -11.67
N ILE A 63 5.99 -3.01 -10.98
CA ILE A 63 5.81 -1.62 -11.41
C ILE A 63 6.48 -1.38 -12.78
N GLU A 64 7.71 -1.84 -12.97
CA GLU A 64 8.41 -1.73 -14.26
C GLU A 64 7.62 -2.41 -15.37
N LYS A 65 7.11 -3.61 -15.13
CA LYS A 65 6.28 -4.33 -16.08
C LYS A 65 4.96 -3.62 -16.38
N ALA A 66 4.30 -3.08 -15.36
CA ALA A 66 3.04 -2.37 -15.51
C ALA A 66 3.19 -1.05 -16.31
N PHE A 67 4.38 -0.44 -16.25
CA PHE A 67 4.70 0.81 -16.93
C PHE A 67 5.55 0.61 -18.20
N GLU A 68 5.70 -0.62 -18.69
CA GLU A 68 6.49 -0.93 -19.91
C GLU A 68 6.02 -0.14 -21.14
N MET A 69 4.73 0.21 -21.22
CA MET A 69 4.14 0.99 -22.29
C MET A 69 4.16 2.51 -22.04
N GLY A 70 4.79 2.96 -20.97
CA GLY A 70 4.93 4.37 -20.60
C GLY A 70 4.18 4.75 -19.32
N ASP A 71 4.40 6.00 -18.90
CA ASP A 71 3.82 6.55 -17.69
C ASP A 71 2.31 6.78 -17.80
N ILE A 72 1.63 6.70 -16.66
CA ILE A 72 0.23 7.09 -16.52
C ILE A 72 0.22 8.58 -16.14
N ASP A 73 -0.72 9.35 -16.72
CA ASP A 73 -0.87 10.77 -16.40
C ASP A 73 -0.98 11.01 -14.88
N GLY A 74 -0.03 11.74 -14.32
CA GLY A 74 0.10 12.04 -12.90
C GLY A 74 0.74 10.94 -12.06
N LEU A 75 1.30 9.88 -12.67
CA LEU A 75 1.94 8.79 -11.96
C LEU A 75 3.04 8.14 -12.81
N ASN A 76 4.25 8.01 -12.28
CA ASN A 76 5.38 7.38 -12.95
C ASN A 76 6.10 6.35 -12.07
N VAL A 77 6.99 5.57 -12.70
CA VAL A 77 7.74 4.50 -12.05
C VAL A 77 8.54 4.99 -10.84
N ASN A 78 9.23 6.13 -10.94
CA ASN A 78 10.08 6.65 -9.87
C ASN A 78 9.25 7.06 -8.64
N GLN A 79 8.11 7.70 -8.85
CA GLN A 79 7.18 8.04 -7.78
C GLN A 79 6.68 6.80 -7.04
N LEU A 80 6.29 5.76 -7.78
CA LEU A 80 5.80 4.51 -7.18
C LEU A 80 6.91 3.75 -6.45
N LYS A 81 8.11 3.63 -7.01
CA LYS A 81 9.24 2.99 -6.32
C LYS A 81 9.57 3.70 -5.01
N ASN A 82 9.59 5.03 -5.03
CA ASN A 82 9.79 5.83 -3.83
C ASN A 82 8.68 5.61 -2.80
N PHE A 83 7.43 5.53 -3.25
CA PHE A 83 6.28 5.23 -2.40
C PHE A 83 6.37 3.84 -1.76
N ILE A 84 6.76 2.80 -2.51
CA ILE A 84 6.92 1.44 -1.99
C ILE A 84 8.00 1.39 -0.91
N LYS A 85 9.16 2.06 -1.10
CA LYS A 85 10.18 2.18 -0.05
C LYS A 85 9.64 2.85 1.23
N ALA A 86 8.86 3.92 1.07
CA ALA A 86 8.26 4.61 2.21
C ALA A 86 7.28 3.70 2.97
N ARG A 87 6.45 2.93 2.25
CA ARG A 87 5.52 1.95 2.85
C ARG A 87 6.25 0.80 3.53
N ALA A 88 7.34 0.31 2.95
CA ALA A 88 8.19 -0.72 3.56
C ALA A 88 8.79 -0.22 4.90
N ASN A 89 9.34 0.99 4.94
CA ASN A 89 9.82 1.60 6.18
C ASN A 89 8.71 1.72 7.23
N GLU A 90 7.53 2.20 6.83
CA GLU A 90 6.38 2.30 7.74
C GLU A 90 6.06 0.94 8.38
N LYS A 91 6.03 -0.14 7.58
CA LYS A 91 5.74 -1.49 8.08
C LYS A 91 6.85 -2.06 8.96
N ILE A 92 8.09 -1.88 8.60
CA ILE A 92 9.23 -2.30 9.44
C ILE A 92 9.21 -1.57 10.79
N MET A 93 8.88 -0.27 10.80
CA MET A 93 8.73 0.49 12.05
C MET A 93 7.50 0.05 12.86
N GLU A 94 6.39 -0.31 12.21
CA GLU A 94 5.23 -0.90 12.89
C GLU A 94 5.56 -2.23 13.56
N LEU A 95 6.52 -3.01 13.05
CA LEU A 95 7.05 -4.22 13.70
C LEU A 95 7.98 -3.92 14.88
N GLY A 96 8.43 -2.67 15.06
CA GLY A 96 9.32 -2.24 16.13
C GLY A 96 10.80 -2.20 15.73
N TYR A 97 11.12 -2.25 14.45
CA TYR A 97 12.48 -2.15 13.91
C TYR A 97 12.75 -0.75 13.31
N ASN A 98 14.02 -0.47 13.02
CA ASN A 98 14.39 0.78 12.37
C ASN A 98 14.09 0.75 10.87
N ALA A 99 13.84 1.92 10.29
CA ALA A 99 13.72 2.11 8.85
C ALA A 99 14.95 1.56 8.11
N ILE A 100 14.74 0.92 6.95
CA ILE A 100 15.79 0.29 6.14
C ILE A 100 16.18 1.12 4.92
N TYR A 101 15.27 1.95 4.40
CA TYR A 101 15.51 2.84 3.27
C TYR A 101 15.73 4.28 3.74
N ASN A 102 16.87 4.87 3.40
CA ASN A 102 17.25 6.23 3.78
C ASN A 102 17.22 7.21 2.59
N ASP A 103 16.93 6.70 1.40
CA ASP A 103 16.94 7.42 0.12
C ASP A 103 15.53 7.80 -0.37
N ILE A 104 14.58 7.96 0.55
CA ILE A 104 13.21 8.36 0.24
C ILE A 104 13.15 9.85 -0.03
N ASP A 105 12.61 10.23 -1.20
CA ASP A 105 12.41 11.63 -1.59
C ASP A 105 11.00 12.11 -1.16
N PRO A 106 10.91 13.05 -0.19
CA PRO A 106 9.61 13.59 0.25
C PRO A 106 8.88 14.38 -0.86
N GLY A 107 9.63 14.94 -1.82
CA GLY A 107 9.05 15.68 -2.94
C GLY A 107 8.27 14.76 -3.87
N LEU A 108 8.80 13.57 -4.15
CA LEU A 108 8.08 12.56 -4.94
C LEU A 108 6.83 12.05 -4.21
N LEU A 109 6.89 11.86 -2.89
CA LEU A 109 5.72 11.45 -2.11
C LEU A 109 4.61 12.51 -2.15
N LYS A 110 4.98 13.79 -2.05
CA LYS A 110 4.02 14.90 -2.12
C LYS A 110 3.31 14.97 -3.47
N GLN A 111 3.99 14.69 -4.57
CA GLN A 111 3.41 14.69 -5.91
C GLN A 111 2.31 13.65 -6.09
N ILE A 112 2.40 12.52 -5.36
CA ILE A 112 1.43 11.42 -5.41
C ILE A 112 0.68 11.21 -4.09
N GLU A 113 0.52 12.27 -3.29
CA GLU A 113 -0.21 12.21 -2.01
C GLU A 113 -1.63 11.67 -2.18
N TRP A 114 -2.30 12.02 -3.28
CA TRP A 114 -3.61 11.51 -3.65
C TRP A 114 -3.63 9.98 -3.78
N PHE A 115 -2.56 9.38 -4.33
CA PHE A 115 -2.41 7.94 -4.45
C PHE A 115 -2.24 7.28 -3.07
N GLY A 116 -1.44 7.91 -2.21
CA GLY A 116 -1.29 7.49 -0.81
C GLY A 116 -2.62 7.48 -0.06
N HIS A 117 -3.48 8.46 -0.28
CA HIS A 117 -4.82 8.50 0.32
C HIS A 117 -5.71 7.35 -0.18
N LEU A 118 -5.69 7.04 -1.48
CA LEU A 118 -6.45 5.92 -2.05
C LEU A 118 -6.01 4.57 -1.49
N THR A 119 -4.71 4.39 -1.23
CA THR A 119 -4.13 3.13 -0.77
C THR A 119 -4.03 3.00 0.76
N SER A 120 -4.38 4.04 1.52
CA SER A 120 -4.26 4.02 2.98
C SER A 120 -5.46 3.41 3.72
N GLY A 121 -6.55 3.16 3.03
CA GLY A 121 -7.80 2.69 3.64
C GLY A 121 -8.44 3.69 4.63
N LYS A 122 -7.92 4.91 4.71
CA LYS A 122 -8.39 5.97 5.63
C LYS A 122 -9.56 6.75 5.05
N THR A 123 -10.64 6.10 4.71
CA THR A 123 -11.90 6.81 4.46
C THR A 123 -12.69 6.87 5.77
N HIS A 124 -13.06 8.07 6.20
CA HIS A 124 -13.86 8.34 7.40
C HIS A 124 -15.35 7.99 7.24
N GLN A 125 -15.72 7.08 6.35
CA GLN A 125 -17.09 6.60 6.23
C GLN A 125 -17.26 5.28 6.95
N ASP A 126 -18.10 5.29 7.97
CA ASP A 126 -18.61 4.10 8.62
C ASP A 126 -19.30 3.21 7.56
N PHE A 127 -18.78 2.01 7.36
CA PHE A 127 -19.34 1.04 6.41
C PHE A 127 -20.84 0.79 6.64
N PHE A 128 -21.30 0.87 7.88
CA PHE A 128 -22.71 0.66 8.26
C PHE A 128 -23.57 1.93 8.17
N ALA A 129 -22.95 3.13 8.15
CA ALA A 129 -23.64 4.41 8.02
C ALA A 129 -23.75 4.90 6.57
N GLY A 130 -22.94 4.38 5.66
CA GLY A 130 -22.96 4.71 4.25
C GLY A 130 -24.07 3.94 3.53
N ARG A 131 -25.19 4.59 3.18
CA ARG A 131 -26.05 4.04 2.11
C ARG A 131 -25.17 3.84 0.87
N VAL A 132 -25.39 2.72 0.14
CA VAL A 132 -24.77 2.42 -1.17
C VAL A 132 -25.31 3.41 -2.24
N THR A 133 -25.14 4.70 -2.02
CA THR A 133 -25.62 5.78 -2.90
C THR A 133 -24.59 6.20 -3.94
N SER A 134 -23.39 5.65 -3.89
CA SER A 134 -22.31 5.95 -4.84
C SER A 134 -22.27 5.04 -6.08
N TYR A 135 -23.25 4.16 -6.24
CA TYR A 135 -23.39 3.41 -7.49
C TYR A 135 -24.00 4.32 -8.57
N SER A 136 -23.18 5.16 -9.16
CA SER A 136 -23.55 5.85 -10.39
C SER A 136 -23.19 4.95 -11.57
N LYS A 137 -24.18 4.68 -12.44
CA LYS A 137 -23.95 3.97 -13.69
C LYS A 137 -22.78 4.63 -14.45
N SER A 138 -21.92 3.82 -15.04
CA SER A 138 -20.94 4.31 -16.02
C SER A 138 -21.70 5.06 -17.12
N THR A 139 -21.20 6.23 -17.49
CA THR A 139 -21.65 6.97 -18.66
C THR A 139 -20.90 6.54 -19.92
N ALA A 140 -20.12 5.46 -19.85
CA ALA A 140 -19.47 4.88 -21.02
C ALA A 140 -20.59 4.25 -21.90
N ASP A 141 -20.75 4.81 -23.08
CA ASP A 141 -21.58 4.21 -24.12
C ASP A 141 -20.78 3.05 -24.74
N TRP A 142 -21.35 1.86 -24.70
CA TRP A 142 -20.69 0.65 -25.25
C TRP A 142 -20.74 0.59 -26.77
N ASP A 143 -21.46 1.53 -27.38
CA ASP A 143 -21.58 1.62 -28.84
C ASP A 143 -20.41 2.37 -29.50
N ASP A 144 -19.48 2.93 -28.70
CA ASP A 144 -18.27 3.64 -29.16
C ASP A 144 -16.97 2.79 -29.09
N LEU A 145 -17.09 1.46 -28.93
CA LEU A 145 -15.96 0.52 -28.94
C LEU A 145 -15.98 -0.33 -30.24
#